data_65290a48d4e05113e7818dd4aeb1aa2e
#
_entry.id   65290a48d4e05113e7818dd4aeb1aa2e
#
_cell.length_a   1.000
_cell.length_b   1.000
_cell.length_c   1.000
_cell.angle_alpha   90.00
_cell.angle_beta   90.00
_cell.angle_gamma   90.00
#
_symmetry.space_group_name_H-M   'P 1'
#
loop_
_entity.id
_entity.type
_entity.pdbx_description
1 polymer ?
#
loop_
_entity_poly.entity_id
_entity_poly.type
_entity_poly.pdbx_seq_one_letter_code
_entity_poly.pdbx_strand_id
1 'polypeptide(L)'
;MKKILVAAFCLSACSSMVNPIEIEQPGYQLSSIQLQPGFQRCSTIEPDDTEKARIELDIASHLENRVLGVSRQAVTSGTVNVYFHVVNNGSGIANGDISAQMINDQISVLNAAYAATGWSFNVVSTDRTTNADWYANCYGTAETAMKTALHQGTADDLNVYTCNPSGGILGYATFPSSYSSKPSLDGVVLLFSSLPGGSATPYNLGDTATHEVGHWMGLYHTFQGGCKTSGGDNVNDTPAERSAAFGCPVGRDTCTGARFPGVDPILNFMDYTDDSCMDRFSADQDARMDAQFTAYRFGK
;
A
#
# COMPACT_ATOMS: atom_id res chain seq x y z
N MET A 1 0.28 91.91 17.72
CA MET A 1 -0.33 90.82 16.93
C MET A 1 0.79 89.78 16.70
N LYS A 2 0.82 88.76 17.52
CA LYS A 2 1.79 87.64 17.46
C LYS A 2 1.24 86.50 16.67
N LYS A 3 1.94 86.09 15.64
CA LYS A 3 1.66 84.89 14.86
C LYS A 3 2.25 83.68 15.60
N ILE A 4 1.43 82.72 15.91
CA ILE A 4 1.87 81.43 16.50
C ILE A 4 2.06 80.48 15.34
N LEU A 5 3.28 79.96 15.24
CA LEU A 5 3.67 78.89 14.30
C LEU A 5 3.39 77.56 14.97
N VAL A 6 2.55 76.74 14.38
CA VAL A 6 2.35 75.37 14.83
C VAL A 6 3.26 74.45 14.05
N ALA A 7 4.22 73.84 14.74
CA ALA A 7 5.07 72.78 14.18
C ALA A 7 4.38 71.43 14.26
N ALA A 8 4.20 70.80 13.13
CA ALA A 8 3.71 69.43 13.04
C ALA A 8 4.87 68.45 13.25
N PHE A 9 4.79 67.62 14.32
CA PHE A 9 5.71 66.52 14.54
C PHE A 9 5.21 65.32 13.77
N CYS A 10 5.97 64.88 12.77
CA CYS A 10 5.82 63.55 12.14
C CYS A 10 6.38 62.49 13.05
N LEU A 11 5.52 61.66 13.66
CA LEU A 11 5.93 60.42 14.29
C LEU A 11 6.13 59.37 13.18
N SER A 12 7.39 59.06 12.93
CA SER A 12 7.80 57.91 12.13
C SER A 12 7.62 56.66 12.99
N ALA A 13 6.59 55.86 12.69
CA ALA A 13 6.41 54.54 13.26
C ALA A 13 7.42 53.58 12.62
N CYS A 14 8.44 53.19 13.39
CA CYS A 14 9.34 52.11 13.02
C CYS A 14 8.59 50.77 13.16
N SER A 15 8.10 50.25 12.07
CA SER A 15 7.53 48.88 12.01
C SER A 15 8.69 47.91 11.90
N SER A 16 9.07 47.30 13.03
CA SER A 16 9.97 46.17 13.03
C SER A 16 9.29 44.97 12.37
N MET A 17 9.67 44.68 11.15
CA MET A 17 9.31 43.42 10.50
C MET A 17 10.00 42.26 11.24
N VAL A 18 9.24 41.54 12.04
CA VAL A 18 9.67 40.25 12.56
C VAL A 18 9.51 39.28 11.40
N ASN A 19 10.63 38.85 10.81
CA ASN A 19 10.64 37.72 9.88
C ASN A 19 10.13 36.49 10.60
N PRO A 20 9.17 35.75 10.07
CA PRO A 20 8.82 34.44 10.59
C PRO A 20 10.06 33.56 10.48
N ILE A 21 10.44 32.92 11.57
CA ILE A 21 11.46 31.89 11.60
C ILE A 21 10.85 30.72 10.80
N GLU A 22 11.34 30.52 9.57
CA GLU A 22 11.13 29.28 8.84
C GLU A 22 11.82 28.17 9.63
N ILE A 23 11.03 27.35 10.28
CA ILE A 23 11.50 26.07 10.83
C ILE A 23 11.67 25.16 9.61
N GLU A 24 12.90 25.03 9.10
CA GLU A 24 13.25 23.99 8.17
C GLU A 24 12.97 22.64 8.84
N GLN A 25 11.90 22.00 8.45
CA GLN A 25 11.65 20.59 8.73
C GLN A 25 12.73 19.79 8.00
N PRO A 26 13.42 18.83 8.66
CA PRO A 26 14.43 18.03 7.98
C PRO A 26 13.77 17.24 6.85
N GLY A 27 14.19 17.58 5.64
CA GLY A 27 13.86 17.08 4.32
C GLY A 27 13.17 15.73 4.19
N TYR A 28 11.86 15.72 4.22
CA TYR A 28 11.10 14.79 3.41
C TYR A 28 11.19 15.26 1.96
N GLN A 29 12.20 14.79 1.23
CA GLN A 29 12.12 14.82 -0.22
C GLN A 29 11.02 13.84 -0.62
N LEU A 30 9.85 14.38 -0.91
CA LEU A 30 8.90 13.71 -1.80
C LEU A 30 9.65 13.50 -3.12
N SER A 31 10.19 12.29 -3.31
CA SER A 31 10.66 11.88 -4.63
C SER A 31 9.49 12.16 -5.58
N SER A 32 9.76 12.89 -6.64
CA SER A 32 8.76 13.22 -7.65
C SER A 32 8.19 11.92 -8.21
N ILE A 33 7.07 11.47 -7.65
CA ILE A 33 6.27 10.39 -8.20
C ILE A 33 5.86 10.88 -9.58
N GLN A 34 6.42 10.30 -10.63
CA GLN A 34 5.92 10.54 -11.98
C GLN A 34 4.58 9.81 -12.08
N LEU A 35 3.52 10.55 -11.76
CA LEU A 35 2.15 10.06 -11.96
C LEU A 35 1.94 9.79 -13.45
N GLN A 36 1.61 8.56 -13.81
CA GLN A 36 0.97 8.31 -15.10
C GLN A 36 -0.31 9.14 -15.14
N PRO A 37 -0.61 9.82 -16.26
CA PRO A 37 -1.76 10.71 -16.32
C PRO A 37 -3.04 9.94 -15.96
N GLY A 38 -3.58 10.20 -14.77
CA GLY A 38 -4.89 9.72 -14.32
C GLY A 38 -4.91 8.70 -13.19
N PHE A 39 -3.84 7.93 -12.91
CA PHE A 39 -3.85 6.93 -11.83
C PHE A 39 -2.68 7.08 -10.86
N GLN A 40 -2.96 6.81 -9.57
CA GLN A 40 -1.97 6.61 -8.51
C GLN A 40 -1.95 5.11 -8.18
N ARG A 41 -0.83 4.41 -8.47
CA ARG A 41 -0.75 2.94 -8.40
C ARG A 41 -1.11 2.39 -7.02
N CYS A 42 -0.58 2.96 -5.95
CA CYS A 42 -0.82 2.53 -4.58
C CYS A 42 -0.87 3.73 -3.63
N SER A 43 -1.72 3.67 -2.61
CA SER A 43 -1.80 4.64 -1.53
C SER A 43 -1.61 4.02 -0.15
N THR A 44 -1.00 2.84 -0.09
CA THR A 44 -0.61 2.21 1.17
C THR A 44 0.39 3.08 1.91
N ILE A 45 0.07 3.41 3.16
CA ILE A 45 0.95 4.22 4.03
C ILE A 45 2.03 3.31 4.58
N GLU A 46 3.25 3.50 4.09
CA GLU A 46 4.38 2.73 4.56
C GLU A 46 4.81 3.14 5.98
N PRO A 47 5.24 2.15 6.80
CA PRO A 47 5.81 2.43 8.12
C PRO A 47 7.07 3.31 8.01
N ASP A 48 7.26 4.21 8.94
CA ASP A 48 8.52 4.97 9.06
C ASP A 48 9.68 4.07 9.51
N ASP A 49 10.92 4.60 9.48
CA ASP A 49 12.11 3.82 9.82
C ASP A 49 12.08 3.29 11.26
N THR A 50 11.42 3.98 12.20
CA THR A 50 11.27 3.53 13.60
C THR A 50 10.31 2.35 13.69
N GLU A 51 9.18 2.47 13.04
CA GLU A 51 8.19 1.39 13.00
C GLU A 51 8.71 0.17 12.23
N LYS A 52 9.45 0.37 11.12
CA LYS A 52 10.14 -0.74 10.43
C LYS A 52 11.12 -1.47 11.34
N ALA A 53 11.95 -0.72 12.08
CA ALA A 53 12.88 -1.34 13.04
C ALA A 53 12.15 -2.13 14.11
N ARG A 54 11.00 -1.64 14.61
CA ARG A 54 10.16 -2.36 15.57
C ARG A 54 9.60 -3.66 14.96
N ILE A 55 9.09 -3.59 13.74
CA ILE A 55 8.57 -4.76 13.02
C ILE A 55 9.66 -5.84 12.86
N GLU A 56 10.86 -5.46 12.46
CA GLU A 56 11.97 -6.41 12.30
C GLU A 56 12.38 -7.06 13.64
N LEU A 57 12.37 -6.30 14.75
CA LEU A 57 12.61 -6.86 16.08
C LEU A 57 11.49 -7.82 16.51
N ASP A 58 10.25 -7.52 16.24
CA ASP A 58 9.12 -8.41 16.54
C ASP A 58 9.24 -9.72 15.76
N ILE A 59 9.55 -9.65 14.45
CA ILE A 59 9.77 -10.83 13.61
C ILE A 59 10.93 -11.66 14.13
N ALA A 60 12.08 -11.04 14.42
CA ALA A 60 13.25 -11.72 14.95
C ALA A 60 12.94 -12.43 16.29
N SER A 61 12.20 -11.76 17.18
CA SER A 61 11.75 -12.35 18.45
C SER A 61 10.83 -13.56 18.23
N HIS A 62 9.91 -13.51 17.28
CA HIS A 62 9.06 -14.64 16.94
C HIS A 62 9.86 -15.82 16.39
N LEU A 63 10.86 -15.56 15.53
CA LEU A 63 11.76 -16.59 15.01
C LEU A 63 12.61 -17.22 16.10
N GLU A 64 13.16 -16.43 17.03
CA GLU A 64 13.95 -16.91 18.16
C GLU A 64 13.11 -17.78 19.11
N ASN A 65 11.92 -17.33 19.48
CA ASN A 65 10.97 -18.08 20.31
C ASN A 65 10.57 -19.42 19.70
N ARG A 66 10.55 -19.52 18.37
CA ARG A 66 10.34 -20.80 17.66
C ARG A 66 11.52 -21.75 17.82
N VAL A 67 12.75 -21.27 17.67
CA VAL A 67 13.97 -22.07 17.85
C VAL A 67 14.01 -22.63 19.27
N LEU A 68 13.53 -21.85 20.24
CA LEU A 68 13.45 -22.27 21.64
C LEU A 68 12.25 -23.19 21.97
N GLY A 69 11.38 -23.46 20.98
CA GLY A 69 10.18 -24.28 21.17
C GLY A 69 9.07 -23.61 22.01
N VAL A 70 9.14 -22.31 22.21
CA VAL A 70 8.19 -21.56 23.06
C VAL A 70 7.01 -21.02 22.22
N SER A 71 7.17 -20.84 20.90
CA SER A 71 6.13 -20.35 20.01
C SER A 71 5.67 -21.39 18.99
N ARG A 72 4.50 -21.13 18.37
CA ARG A 72 3.92 -21.99 17.33
C ARG A 72 4.88 -22.13 16.13
N GLN A 73 4.74 -23.24 15.39
CA GLN A 73 5.46 -23.44 14.13
C GLN A 73 5.14 -22.32 13.13
N ALA A 74 6.12 -21.96 12.27
CA ALA A 74 5.86 -21.04 11.17
C ALA A 74 4.78 -21.60 10.24
N VAL A 75 3.96 -20.71 9.75
CA VAL A 75 3.08 -20.97 8.63
C VAL A 75 3.79 -20.47 7.39
N THR A 76 4.09 -21.37 6.47
CA THR A 76 4.83 -21.09 5.22
C THR A 76 4.00 -21.39 3.97
N SER A 77 2.72 -21.62 4.16
CA SER A 77 1.75 -21.86 3.09
C SER A 77 0.37 -21.99 3.68
N GLY A 78 -0.66 -21.82 2.88
CA GLY A 78 -2.03 -22.05 3.31
C GLY A 78 -3.06 -21.44 2.39
N THR A 79 -4.31 -21.66 2.73
CA THR A 79 -5.44 -21.01 2.05
C THR A 79 -5.97 -19.90 2.96
N VAL A 80 -5.91 -18.67 2.49
CA VAL A 80 -6.48 -17.50 3.15
C VAL A 80 -7.96 -17.39 2.76
N ASN A 81 -8.84 -17.32 3.74
CA ASN A 81 -10.25 -17.03 3.50
C ASN A 81 -10.40 -15.57 3.09
N VAL A 82 -11.22 -15.32 2.07
CA VAL A 82 -11.48 -13.99 1.55
C VAL A 82 -12.94 -13.61 1.77
N TYR A 83 -13.16 -12.50 2.45
CA TYR A 83 -14.44 -11.80 2.54
C TYR A 83 -14.43 -10.66 1.52
N PHE A 84 -15.29 -10.75 0.51
CA PHE A 84 -15.28 -9.84 -0.62
C PHE A 84 -16.46 -8.87 -0.55
N HIS A 85 -16.17 -7.56 -0.37
CA HIS A 85 -17.14 -6.50 -0.16
C HIS A 85 -17.26 -5.62 -1.40
N VAL A 86 -18.37 -5.70 -2.11
CA VAL A 86 -18.65 -4.87 -3.29
C VAL A 86 -19.40 -3.62 -2.85
N VAL A 87 -18.71 -2.50 -2.78
CA VAL A 87 -19.31 -1.19 -2.46
C VAL A 87 -19.58 -0.44 -3.76
N ASN A 88 -20.83 -0.09 -3.99
CA ASN A 88 -21.28 0.47 -5.25
C ASN A 88 -22.19 1.69 -5.08
N ASN A 89 -22.38 2.45 -6.16
CA ASN A 89 -23.26 3.62 -6.24
C ASN A 89 -24.57 3.33 -7.00
N GLY A 90 -24.99 2.08 -7.04
CA GLY A 90 -26.14 1.57 -7.79
C GLY A 90 -25.78 0.39 -8.65
N SER A 91 -26.75 -0.14 -9.38
CA SER A 91 -26.56 -1.35 -10.19
C SER A 91 -25.68 -1.11 -11.44
N GLY A 92 -24.99 -2.17 -11.84
CA GLY A 92 -24.16 -2.24 -13.05
C GLY A 92 -22.70 -1.86 -12.80
N ILE A 93 -21.81 -2.43 -13.64
CA ILE A 93 -20.36 -2.33 -13.51
C ILE A 93 -19.88 -0.86 -13.47
N ALA A 94 -20.48 0.01 -14.28
CA ALA A 94 -20.11 1.45 -14.30
C ALA A 94 -20.33 2.15 -12.95
N ASN A 95 -21.17 1.59 -12.09
CA ASN A 95 -21.43 2.09 -10.73
C ASN A 95 -20.71 1.28 -9.65
N GLY A 96 -19.75 0.44 -10.02
CA GLY A 96 -19.01 -0.41 -9.08
C GLY A 96 -19.69 -1.70 -8.68
N ASP A 97 -20.90 -2.00 -9.19
CA ASP A 97 -21.56 -3.27 -8.96
C ASP A 97 -20.98 -4.33 -9.93
N ILE A 98 -19.76 -4.75 -9.60
CA ILE A 98 -18.98 -5.70 -10.39
C ILE A 98 -19.65 -7.10 -10.41
N SER A 99 -19.43 -7.85 -11.48
CA SER A 99 -20.01 -9.19 -11.61
C SER A 99 -19.31 -10.23 -10.73
N ALA A 100 -19.99 -11.34 -10.44
CA ALA A 100 -19.36 -12.48 -9.78
C ALA A 100 -18.22 -13.07 -10.63
N GLN A 101 -18.29 -12.96 -11.96
CA GLN A 101 -17.21 -13.39 -12.85
C GLN A 101 -15.94 -12.56 -12.61
N MET A 102 -16.03 -11.22 -12.51
CA MET A 102 -14.88 -10.37 -12.21
C MET A 102 -14.22 -10.72 -10.87
N ILE A 103 -15.03 -11.08 -9.86
CA ILE A 103 -14.50 -11.53 -8.56
C ILE A 103 -13.75 -12.87 -8.73
N ASN A 104 -14.33 -13.82 -9.43
CA ASN A 104 -13.69 -15.13 -9.67
C ASN A 104 -12.40 -14.99 -10.47
N ASP A 105 -12.38 -14.13 -11.48
CA ASP A 105 -11.20 -13.86 -12.30
C ASP A 105 -10.12 -13.20 -11.45
N GLN A 106 -10.48 -12.26 -10.56
CA GLN A 106 -9.53 -11.64 -9.63
C GLN A 106 -8.89 -12.66 -8.68
N ILE A 107 -9.67 -13.57 -8.11
CA ILE A 107 -9.15 -14.63 -7.24
C ILE A 107 -8.25 -15.60 -8.04
N SER A 108 -8.58 -15.85 -9.31
CA SER A 108 -7.73 -16.66 -10.18
C SER A 108 -6.39 -15.99 -10.45
N VAL A 109 -6.35 -14.67 -10.65
CA VAL A 109 -5.11 -13.88 -10.77
C VAL A 109 -4.29 -13.96 -9.50
N LEU A 110 -4.90 -13.71 -8.33
CA LEU A 110 -4.22 -13.84 -7.03
C LEU A 110 -3.61 -15.24 -6.86
N ASN A 111 -4.37 -16.28 -7.09
CA ASN A 111 -3.89 -17.65 -6.94
C ASN A 111 -2.76 -18.00 -7.92
N ALA A 112 -2.77 -17.44 -9.12
CA ALA A 112 -1.67 -17.61 -10.07
C ALA A 112 -0.40 -16.87 -9.62
N ALA A 113 -0.52 -15.63 -9.17
CA ALA A 113 0.58 -14.80 -8.71
C ALA A 113 1.28 -15.36 -7.46
N TYR A 114 0.49 -15.90 -6.51
CA TYR A 114 0.99 -16.47 -5.26
C TYR A 114 1.30 -17.99 -5.33
N ALA A 115 1.12 -18.62 -6.48
CA ALA A 115 1.30 -20.08 -6.60
C ALA A 115 2.70 -20.56 -6.17
N ALA A 116 3.75 -19.78 -6.49
CA ALA A 116 5.14 -20.12 -6.13
C ALA A 116 5.43 -19.98 -4.63
N THR A 117 4.62 -19.22 -3.89
CA THR A 117 4.78 -18.96 -2.45
C THR A 117 4.04 -20.00 -1.59
N GLY A 118 3.23 -20.86 -2.20
CA GLY A 118 2.40 -21.82 -1.48
C GLY A 118 1.14 -21.22 -0.83
N TRP A 119 0.91 -19.91 -0.96
CA TRP A 119 -0.32 -19.25 -0.52
C TRP A 119 -1.40 -19.32 -1.59
N SER A 120 -2.63 -19.44 -1.14
CA SER A 120 -3.83 -19.44 -1.99
C SER A 120 -4.97 -18.69 -1.31
N PHE A 121 -5.97 -18.28 -2.10
CA PHE A 121 -7.09 -17.44 -1.65
C PHE A 121 -8.41 -18.10 -2.05
N ASN A 122 -9.36 -18.14 -1.11
CA ASN A 122 -10.66 -18.73 -1.31
C ASN A 122 -11.76 -17.78 -0.82
N VAL A 123 -12.66 -17.36 -1.70
CA VAL A 123 -13.81 -16.52 -1.33
C VAL A 123 -14.79 -17.34 -0.50
N VAL A 124 -14.96 -16.95 0.76
CA VAL A 124 -15.93 -17.59 1.68
C VAL A 124 -17.25 -16.83 1.75
N SER A 125 -17.24 -15.53 1.47
CA SER A 125 -18.46 -14.74 1.31
C SER A 125 -18.26 -13.56 0.37
N THR A 126 -19.34 -13.11 -0.24
CA THR A 126 -19.43 -11.87 -1.00
C THR A 126 -20.67 -11.11 -0.58
N ASP A 127 -20.54 -9.88 -0.16
CA ASP A 127 -21.66 -8.98 0.07
C ASP A 127 -21.63 -7.79 -0.90
N ARG A 128 -22.77 -7.09 -1.00
CA ARG A 128 -22.96 -5.94 -1.89
C ARG A 128 -23.66 -4.83 -1.14
N THR A 129 -22.99 -3.68 -1.03
CA THR A 129 -23.49 -2.51 -0.32
C THR A 129 -23.64 -1.35 -1.29
N THR A 130 -24.86 -0.89 -1.51
CA THR A 130 -25.13 0.35 -2.25
C THR A 130 -25.05 1.53 -1.29
N ASN A 131 -23.95 2.28 -1.37
CA ASN A 131 -23.70 3.46 -0.56
C ASN A 131 -22.79 4.42 -1.33
N ALA A 132 -23.37 5.52 -1.81
CA ALA A 132 -22.68 6.50 -2.66
C ALA A 132 -21.50 7.19 -1.94
N ASP A 133 -21.61 7.44 -0.64
CA ASP A 133 -20.55 8.06 0.15
C ASP A 133 -19.38 7.08 0.32
N TRP A 134 -19.63 5.85 0.75
CA TRP A 134 -18.59 4.83 0.86
C TRP A 134 -17.93 4.54 -0.49
N TYR A 135 -18.72 4.46 -1.55
CA TYR A 135 -18.21 4.23 -2.91
C TYR A 135 -17.21 5.30 -3.35
N ALA A 136 -17.50 6.58 -3.10
CA ALA A 136 -16.68 7.69 -3.57
C ALA A 136 -15.57 8.09 -2.59
N ASN A 137 -15.73 7.81 -1.29
CA ASN A 137 -14.85 8.26 -0.21
C ASN A 137 -14.21 7.11 0.60
N CYS A 138 -14.13 5.92 0.01
CA CYS A 138 -13.52 4.73 0.61
C CYS A 138 -12.02 4.89 0.94
N TYR A 139 -11.34 5.88 0.37
CA TYR A 139 -10.05 6.36 0.80
C TYR A 139 -10.26 7.72 1.50
N GLY A 140 -10.12 7.75 2.83
CA GLY A 140 -10.27 8.96 3.63
C GLY A 140 -11.49 8.94 4.56
N THR A 141 -12.46 9.85 4.33
CA THR A 141 -13.50 10.15 5.34
C THR A 141 -14.48 9.01 5.61
N ALA A 142 -14.77 8.19 4.64
CA ALA A 142 -15.73 7.09 4.77
C ALA A 142 -15.08 5.73 5.08
N GLU A 143 -13.73 5.61 4.96
CA GLU A 143 -13.03 4.34 5.16
C GLU A 143 -13.36 3.67 6.48
N THR A 144 -13.25 4.41 7.58
CA THR A 144 -13.47 3.85 8.92
C THR A 144 -14.89 3.33 9.09
N ALA A 145 -15.89 4.08 8.62
CA ALA A 145 -17.30 3.66 8.72
C ALA A 145 -17.57 2.42 7.84
N MET A 146 -17.07 2.43 6.62
CA MET A 146 -17.20 1.32 5.67
C MET A 146 -16.58 0.03 6.22
N LYS A 147 -15.28 0.08 6.55
CA LYS A 147 -14.55 -1.09 7.02
C LYS A 147 -15.10 -1.61 8.35
N THR A 148 -15.42 -0.72 9.32
CA THR A 148 -16.00 -1.15 10.61
C THR A 148 -17.35 -1.86 10.43
N ALA A 149 -18.15 -1.46 9.45
CA ALA A 149 -19.45 -2.07 9.19
C ALA A 149 -19.36 -3.41 8.43
N LEU A 150 -18.36 -3.58 7.58
CA LEU A 150 -18.28 -4.70 6.65
C LEU A 150 -17.23 -5.75 7.05
N HIS A 151 -16.22 -5.39 7.84
CA HIS A 151 -15.12 -6.30 8.22
C HIS A 151 -15.65 -7.61 8.81
N GLN A 152 -15.11 -8.73 8.37
CA GLN A 152 -15.46 -10.09 8.82
C GLN A 152 -14.18 -10.90 9.10
N GLY A 153 -14.33 -11.92 9.97
CA GLY A 153 -13.26 -12.86 10.28
C GLY A 153 -12.24 -12.32 11.30
N THR A 154 -11.05 -12.86 11.25
CA THR A 154 -9.92 -12.61 12.16
C THR A 154 -8.68 -12.13 11.39
N ALA A 155 -7.52 -12.04 12.04
CA ALA A 155 -6.32 -11.49 11.42
C ALA A 155 -5.79 -12.31 10.23
N ASP A 156 -6.08 -13.59 10.18
CA ASP A 156 -5.69 -14.52 9.12
C ASP A 156 -6.71 -14.61 7.97
N ASP A 157 -7.79 -13.85 8.05
CA ASP A 157 -8.79 -13.71 7.00
C ASP A 157 -8.61 -12.37 6.25
N LEU A 158 -8.65 -12.40 4.93
CA LEU A 158 -8.48 -11.22 4.08
C LEU A 158 -9.83 -10.58 3.75
N ASN A 159 -9.99 -9.30 4.09
CA ASN A 159 -11.11 -8.49 3.63
C ASN A 159 -10.71 -7.69 2.39
N VAL A 160 -11.42 -7.87 1.28
CA VAL A 160 -11.23 -7.13 0.03
C VAL A 160 -12.43 -6.24 -0.20
N TYR A 161 -12.20 -4.94 -0.32
CA TYR A 161 -13.25 -3.94 -0.58
C TYR A 161 -13.06 -3.35 -1.97
N THR A 162 -14.09 -3.39 -2.81
CA THR A 162 -14.07 -2.68 -4.09
C THR A 162 -14.93 -1.43 -4.02
N CYS A 163 -14.42 -0.31 -4.52
CA CYS A 163 -15.08 1.00 -4.54
C CYS A 163 -14.48 1.88 -5.65
N ASN A 164 -14.71 3.19 -5.62
CA ASN A 164 -14.09 4.15 -6.52
C ASN A 164 -13.32 5.20 -5.71
N PRO A 165 -12.11 4.89 -5.22
CA PRO A 165 -11.33 5.82 -4.43
C PRO A 165 -11.07 7.11 -5.21
N SER A 166 -11.17 8.24 -4.54
CA SER A 166 -10.88 9.55 -5.13
C SER A 166 -9.39 9.68 -5.51
N GLY A 167 -9.05 10.65 -6.37
CA GLY A 167 -7.66 10.95 -6.72
C GLY A 167 -6.99 9.98 -7.70
N GLY A 168 -7.75 9.06 -8.32
CA GLY A 168 -7.20 8.08 -9.26
C GLY A 168 -6.44 6.94 -8.60
N ILE A 169 -6.63 6.72 -7.31
CA ILE A 169 -5.99 5.64 -6.54
C ILE A 169 -6.50 4.29 -7.05
N LEU A 170 -5.56 3.37 -7.37
CA LEU A 170 -5.91 2.01 -7.80
C LEU A 170 -6.17 1.09 -6.61
N GLY A 171 -5.41 1.24 -5.52
CA GLY A 171 -5.59 0.45 -4.32
C GLY A 171 -4.79 0.95 -3.12
N TYR A 172 -5.07 0.34 -1.98
CA TYR A 172 -4.26 0.45 -0.76
C TYR A 172 -4.58 -0.69 0.20
N ALA A 173 -3.65 -0.96 1.11
CA ALA A 173 -3.74 -2.03 2.10
C ALA A 173 -3.35 -1.56 3.50
N THR A 174 -3.64 -2.40 4.48
CA THR A 174 -3.11 -2.31 5.84
C THR A 174 -1.98 -3.32 6.03
N PHE A 175 -0.90 -2.92 6.70
CA PHE A 175 0.18 -3.84 7.07
C PHE A 175 -0.21 -4.78 8.21
N PRO A 176 0.35 -6.01 8.28
CA PRO A 176 0.04 -6.97 9.34
C PRO A 176 0.26 -6.43 10.75
N SER A 177 1.31 -5.63 10.95
CA SER A 177 1.67 -5.06 12.26
C SER A 177 0.60 -4.12 12.83
N SER A 178 -0.26 -3.55 11.99
CA SER A 178 -1.34 -2.64 12.41
C SER A 178 -2.59 -3.36 12.92
N TYR A 179 -2.76 -4.66 12.65
CA TYR A 179 -3.97 -5.41 12.98
C TYR A 179 -4.36 -5.30 14.45
N SER A 180 -3.41 -5.54 15.35
CA SER A 180 -3.70 -5.54 16.80
C SER A 180 -4.26 -4.22 17.33
N SER A 181 -3.93 -3.11 16.69
CA SER A 181 -4.39 -1.77 17.09
C SER A 181 -5.68 -1.34 16.38
N LYS A 182 -5.93 -1.85 15.18
CA LYS A 182 -7.05 -1.44 14.33
C LYS A 182 -7.64 -2.62 13.55
N PRO A 183 -8.12 -3.69 14.22
CA PRO A 183 -8.56 -4.90 13.54
C PRO A 183 -9.70 -4.65 12.55
N SER A 184 -10.68 -3.80 12.88
CA SER A 184 -11.80 -3.49 11.99
C SER A 184 -11.42 -2.66 10.76
N LEU A 185 -10.20 -2.15 10.67
CA LEU A 185 -9.71 -1.40 9.51
C LEU A 185 -8.79 -2.25 8.61
N ASP A 186 -8.58 -3.52 8.95
CA ASP A 186 -7.72 -4.41 8.19
C ASP A 186 -8.31 -4.75 6.82
N GLY A 187 -7.44 -5.02 5.87
CA GLY A 187 -7.78 -5.48 4.53
C GLY A 187 -7.24 -4.62 3.40
N VAL A 188 -7.73 -4.92 2.21
CA VAL A 188 -7.30 -4.36 0.93
C VAL A 188 -8.46 -3.63 0.28
N VAL A 189 -8.24 -2.41 -0.17
CA VAL A 189 -9.21 -1.62 -0.95
C VAL A 189 -8.75 -1.49 -2.38
N LEU A 190 -9.63 -1.75 -3.34
CA LEU A 190 -9.34 -1.76 -4.77
C LEU A 190 -10.29 -0.83 -5.52
N LEU A 191 -9.77 -0.12 -6.49
CA LEU A 191 -10.60 0.50 -7.53
C LEU A 191 -11.34 -0.61 -8.28
N PHE A 192 -12.65 -0.58 -8.30
CA PHE A 192 -13.48 -1.62 -8.93
C PHE A 192 -13.12 -1.88 -10.40
N SER A 193 -12.66 -0.87 -11.11
CA SER A 193 -12.30 -0.96 -12.54
C SER A 193 -10.87 -1.48 -12.79
N SER A 194 -10.05 -1.72 -11.74
CA SER A 194 -8.74 -2.35 -11.86
C SER A 194 -8.81 -3.89 -11.82
N LEU A 195 -9.97 -4.46 -11.52
CA LEU A 195 -10.16 -5.90 -11.59
C LEU A 195 -10.16 -6.39 -13.05
N PRO A 196 -9.89 -7.69 -13.31
CA PRO A 196 -10.01 -8.29 -14.64
C PRO A 196 -11.36 -7.99 -15.29
N GLY A 197 -11.32 -7.50 -16.54
CA GLY A 197 -12.51 -7.03 -17.26
C GLY A 197 -12.94 -5.60 -16.94
N GLY A 198 -12.24 -4.90 -16.06
CA GLY A 198 -12.46 -3.49 -15.77
C GLY A 198 -11.85 -2.56 -16.82
N SER A 199 -12.01 -1.25 -16.62
CA SER A 199 -11.62 -0.21 -17.60
C SER A 199 -10.36 0.57 -17.24
N ALA A 200 -9.68 0.27 -16.12
CA ALA A 200 -8.51 1.01 -15.65
C ALA A 200 -7.21 0.61 -16.37
N THR A 201 -7.22 0.53 -17.71
CA THR A 201 -6.03 0.20 -18.51
C THR A 201 -4.90 1.22 -18.24
N PRO A 202 -3.63 0.77 -18.04
CA PRO A 202 -3.09 -0.59 -18.19
C PRO A 202 -3.11 -1.43 -16.90
N TYR A 203 -3.90 -1.07 -15.91
CA TYR A 203 -3.98 -1.67 -14.58
C TYR A 203 -5.29 -2.43 -14.36
N ASN A 204 -5.75 -3.17 -15.35
CA ASN A 204 -7.04 -3.87 -15.36
C ASN A 204 -6.94 -5.37 -15.61
N LEU A 205 -5.76 -5.95 -15.32
CA LEU A 205 -5.55 -7.40 -15.39
C LEU A 205 -5.56 -8.07 -14.00
N GLY A 206 -5.67 -7.27 -12.92
CA GLY A 206 -5.86 -7.76 -11.56
C GLY A 206 -4.65 -7.65 -10.65
N ASP A 207 -3.49 -7.16 -11.15
CA ASP A 207 -2.27 -7.07 -10.34
C ASP A 207 -2.26 -5.90 -9.36
N THR A 208 -3.23 -4.99 -9.42
CA THR A 208 -3.50 -4.09 -8.30
C THR A 208 -3.82 -4.88 -7.03
N ALA A 209 -4.68 -5.89 -7.11
CA ALA A 209 -4.97 -6.73 -5.94
C ALA A 209 -3.75 -7.56 -5.51
N THR A 210 -2.98 -8.11 -6.45
CA THR A 210 -1.73 -8.84 -6.17
C THR A 210 -0.75 -7.97 -5.37
N HIS A 211 -0.55 -6.72 -5.79
CA HIS A 211 0.30 -5.73 -5.14
C HIS A 211 -0.20 -5.40 -3.72
N GLU A 212 -1.47 -5.05 -3.57
CA GLU A 212 -2.01 -4.65 -2.27
C GLU A 212 -2.07 -5.82 -1.27
N VAL A 213 -2.32 -7.05 -1.75
CA VAL A 213 -2.21 -8.25 -0.91
C VAL A 213 -0.76 -8.49 -0.49
N GLY A 214 0.24 -8.14 -1.32
CA GLY A 214 1.66 -8.14 -0.93
C GLY A 214 1.91 -7.27 0.30
N HIS A 215 1.35 -6.05 0.35
CA HIS A 215 1.40 -5.20 1.54
C HIS A 215 0.65 -5.80 2.73
N TRP A 216 -0.53 -6.38 2.49
CA TRP A 216 -1.30 -7.06 3.52
C TRP A 216 -0.54 -8.27 4.10
N MET A 217 0.33 -8.91 3.31
CA MET A 217 1.26 -9.97 3.73
C MET A 217 2.57 -9.41 4.33
N GLY A 218 2.83 -8.08 4.28
CA GLY A 218 3.97 -7.43 4.93
C GLY A 218 5.13 -7.05 4.04
N LEU A 219 4.95 -7.05 2.72
CA LEU A 219 5.96 -6.58 1.76
C LEU A 219 5.95 -5.06 1.63
N TYR A 220 7.12 -4.47 1.47
CA TYR A 220 7.31 -3.07 1.09
C TYR A 220 7.49 -2.96 -0.43
N HIS A 221 7.40 -1.73 -0.94
CA HIS A 221 7.73 -1.49 -2.35
C HIS A 221 9.20 -1.78 -2.65
N THR A 222 9.52 -2.28 -3.83
CA THR A 222 10.91 -2.56 -4.27
C THR A 222 11.80 -1.33 -4.24
N PHE A 223 11.23 -0.13 -4.48
CA PHE A 223 11.93 1.15 -4.44
C PHE A 223 12.02 1.78 -3.05
N GLN A 224 11.55 1.08 -2.00
CA GLN A 224 11.61 1.57 -0.63
C GLN A 224 13.04 1.86 -0.20
N GLY A 225 13.27 3.07 0.33
CA GLY A 225 14.59 3.50 0.74
C GLY A 225 15.54 3.88 -0.40
N GLY A 226 15.16 3.69 -1.66
CA GLY A 226 15.96 4.06 -2.81
C GLY A 226 17.29 3.31 -2.88
N CYS A 227 18.36 3.96 -3.36
CA CYS A 227 19.70 3.36 -3.46
C CYS A 227 20.39 3.27 -2.08
N LYS A 228 19.79 2.57 -1.11
CA LYS A 228 20.42 2.23 0.16
C LYS A 228 21.05 0.84 0.09
N THR A 229 22.21 0.66 0.74
CA THR A 229 22.92 -0.62 0.79
C THR A 229 22.44 -1.54 1.90
N SER A 230 21.49 -1.09 2.72
CA SER A 230 20.87 -1.86 3.81
C SER A 230 19.49 -1.28 4.14
N GLY A 231 18.60 -2.10 4.59
CA GLY A 231 17.20 -1.74 4.88
C GLY A 231 16.36 -1.83 3.60
N GLY A 232 16.20 -0.74 2.86
CA GLY A 232 15.40 -0.78 1.64
C GLY A 232 13.99 -1.31 1.88
N ASP A 233 13.61 -2.30 1.10
CA ASP A 233 12.36 -3.07 1.22
C ASP A 233 12.47 -4.25 2.22
N ASN A 234 13.60 -4.40 2.89
CA ASN A 234 13.90 -5.44 3.88
C ASN A 234 13.85 -6.88 3.30
N VAL A 235 14.20 -7.05 2.03
CA VAL A 235 14.54 -8.31 1.38
C VAL A 235 15.90 -8.19 0.68
N ASN A 236 16.63 -9.30 0.54
CA ASN A 236 18.01 -9.23 0.06
C ASN A 236 18.16 -9.54 -1.44
N ASP A 237 17.18 -10.20 -2.02
CA ASP A 237 17.21 -10.68 -3.40
C ASP A 237 16.45 -9.76 -4.39
N THR A 238 15.88 -8.66 -3.92
CA THR A 238 15.42 -7.56 -4.75
C THR A 238 16.53 -6.54 -4.94
N PRO A 239 17.00 -6.27 -6.17
CA PRO A 239 17.96 -5.20 -6.43
C PRO A 239 17.42 -3.84 -5.95
N ALA A 240 18.32 -3.00 -5.40
CA ALA A 240 17.95 -1.67 -4.97
C ALA A 240 17.45 -0.83 -6.15
N GLU A 241 16.35 -0.13 -5.95
CA GLU A 241 15.70 0.72 -6.93
C GLU A 241 15.47 2.12 -6.35
N ARG A 242 15.78 3.17 -7.11
CA ARG A 242 15.73 4.56 -6.62
C ARG A 242 14.31 5.08 -6.48
N SER A 243 13.44 4.69 -7.39
CA SER A 243 12.07 5.17 -7.51
C SER A 243 11.25 4.17 -8.31
N ALA A 244 9.94 4.16 -8.14
CA ALA A 244 9.04 3.30 -8.89
C ALA A 244 9.29 3.33 -10.40
N ALA A 245 9.16 2.18 -11.06
CA ALA A 245 9.07 2.08 -12.51
C ALA A 245 7.61 2.17 -12.97
N PHE A 246 7.39 2.63 -14.19
CA PHE A 246 6.07 2.72 -14.84
C PHE A 246 6.18 2.19 -16.28
N GLY A 247 5.10 1.69 -16.83
CA GLY A 247 5.11 0.97 -18.10
C GLY A 247 5.81 -0.37 -17.95
N CYS A 248 6.71 -0.71 -18.88
CA CYS A 248 7.57 -1.88 -18.79
C CYS A 248 9.00 -1.53 -19.30
N PRO A 249 9.80 -0.75 -18.54
CA PRO A 249 11.08 -0.21 -18.99
C PRO A 249 12.22 -1.24 -18.88
N VAL A 250 12.25 -2.22 -19.78
CA VAL A 250 13.24 -3.30 -19.80
C VAL A 250 14.66 -2.76 -19.73
N GLY A 251 15.45 -3.29 -18.79
CA GLY A 251 16.85 -2.89 -18.59
C GLY A 251 17.02 -1.60 -17.78
N ARG A 252 15.98 -1.05 -17.18
CA ARG A 252 16.08 0.06 -16.24
C ARG A 252 17.02 -0.30 -15.09
N ASP A 253 17.94 0.62 -14.76
CA ASP A 253 18.91 0.48 -13.66
C ASP A 253 19.15 1.86 -13.04
N THR A 254 18.48 2.15 -11.94
CA THR A 254 18.52 3.46 -11.29
C THR A 254 19.51 3.54 -10.14
N CYS A 255 20.01 2.39 -9.65
CA CYS A 255 21.01 2.31 -8.59
C CYS A 255 22.26 1.62 -9.09
N THR A 256 23.13 2.36 -9.76
CA THR A 256 24.31 1.83 -10.46
C THR A 256 25.54 1.67 -9.58
N GLY A 257 26.49 0.83 -10.02
CA GLY A 257 27.79 0.62 -9.41
C GLY A 257 27.91 -0.64 -8.56
N ALA A 258 29.13 -1.00 -8.18
CA ALA A 258 29.44 -2.29 -7.53
C ALA A 258 28.71 -2.55 -6.18
N ARG A 259 28.13 -1.50 -5.58
CA ARG A 259 27.36 -1.62 -4.33
C ARG A 259 25.91 -2.02 -4.57
N PHE A 260 25.42 -1.88 -5.78
CA PHE A 260 24.02 -2.12 -6.16
C PHE A 260 24.00 -3.05 -7.38
N PRO A 261 24.23 -4.36 -7.16
CA PRO A 261 24.21 -5.32 -8.26
C PRO A 261 22.76 -5.56 -8.73
N GLY A 262 22.60 -5.75 -10.03
CA GLY A 262 21.32 -6.03 -10.67
C GLY A 262 20.70 -4.80 -11.31
N VAL A 263 19.66 -5.04 -12.10
CA VAL A 263 18.79 -4.00 -12.68
C VAL A 263 17.54 -3.84 -11.82
N ASP A 264 16.85 -2.74 -11.97
CA ASP A 264 15.59 -2.49 -11.23
C ASP A 264 14.61 -3.65 -11.42
N PRO A 265 13.94 -4.12 -10.36
CA PRO A 265 13.09 -5.32 -10.39
C PRO A 265 11.71 -5.06 -10.99
N ILE A 266 11.65 -4.51 -12.20
CA ILE A 266 10.46 -4.03 -12.89
C ILE A 266 9.37 -5.09 -13.14
N LEU A 267 9.69 -6.37 -13.00
CA LEU A 267 8.76 -7.48 -13.15
C LEU A 267 8.14 -7.90 -11.80
N ASN A 268 8.58 -7.28 -10.71
CA ASN A 268 8.13 -7.62 -9.36
C ASN A 268 6.76 -6.99 -9.07
N PHE A 269 5.83 -7.75 -8.47
CA PHE A 269 4.51 -7.26 -8.12
C PHE A 269 4.52 -6.08 -7.13
N MET A 270 5.64 -5.83 -6.42
CA MET A 270 5.77 -4.70 -5.49
C MET A 270 6.39 -3.45 -6.11
N ASP A 271 6.57 -3.39 -7.43
CA ASP A 271 6.86 -2.17 -8.19
C ASP A 271 5.56 -1.55 -8.75
N TYR A 272 5.65 -0.50 -9.58
CA TYR A 272 4.51 0.25 -10.13
C TYR A 272 4.35 0.09 -11.65
N THR A 273 4.95 -0.92 -12.24
CA THR A 273 4.84 -1.20 -13.67
C THR A 273 3.42 -1.63 -14.06
N ASP A 274 3.15 -1.67 -15.35
CA ASP A 274 1.85 -2.09 -15.88
C ASP A 274 1.58 -3.56 -15.50
N ASP A 275 0.31 -3.93 -15.32
CA ASP A 275 -0.07 -5.30 -14.95
C ASP A 275 0.50 -6.34 -15.93
N SER A 276 0.59 -6.02 -17.23
CA SER A 276 1.17 -6.93 -18.24
C SER A 276 2.69 -7.10 -18.13
N CYS A 277 3.36 -6.31 -17.32
CA CYS A 277 4.81 -6.37 -17.07
C CYS A 277 5.15 -7.23 -15.85
N MET A 278 4.30 -7.18 -14.82
CA MET A 278 4.52 -7.87 -13.55
C MET A 278 4.30 -9.37 -13.68
N ASP A 279 5.16 -10.18 -13.03
CA ASP A 279 5.02 -11.64 -13.10
C ASP A 279 5.53 -12.41 -11.87
N ARG A 280 6.11 -11.73 -10.86
CA ARG A 280 6.75 -12.44 -9.75
C ARG A 280 6.86 -11.71 -8.42
N PHE A 281 6.93 -12.51 -7.37
CA PHE A 281 7.63 -12.20 -6.12
C PHE A 281 9.01 -12.88 -6.11
N SER A 282 9.92 -12.38 -5.27
CA SER A 282 11.21 -13.03 -5.02
C SER A 282 11.12 -14.09 -3.90
N ALA A 283 12.15 -14.92 -3.77
CA ALA A 283 12.18 -15.93 -2.70
C ALA A 283 12.29 -15.31 -1.30
N ASP A 284 13.02 -14.21 -1.14
CA ASP A 284 13.13 -13.52 0.15
C ASP A 284 11.84 -12.73 0.46
N GLN A 285 11.08 -12.29 -0.56
CA GLN A 285 9.74 -11.74 -0.35
C GLN A 285 8.78 -12.80 0.18
N ASP A 286 8.82 -14.01 -0.37
CA ASP A 286 8.04 -15.15 0.13
C ASP A 286 8.37 -15.47 1.59
N ALA A 287 9.65 -15.62 1.92
CA ALA A 287 10.09 -15.85 3.30
C ALA A 287 9.64 -14.72 4.25
N ARG A 288 9.61 -13.47 3.76
CA ARG A 288 9.13 -12.32 4.53
C ARG A 288 7.61 -12.39 4.76
N MET A 289 6.82 -12.74 3.74
CA MET A 289 5.37 -12.94 3.88
C MET A 289 5.05 -13.99 4.93
N ASP A 290 5.75 -15.13 4.92
CA ASP A 290 5.62 -16.20 5.90
C ASP A 290 5.90 -15.74 7.33
N ALA A 291 6.99 -14.99 7.51
CA ALA A 291 7.40 -14.48 8.80
C ALA A 291 6.38 -13.46 9.35
N GLN A 292 5.91 -12.54 8.52
CA GLN A 292 4.93 -11.52 8.86
C GLN A 292 3.56 -12.14 9.18
N PHE A 293 3.09 -13.07 8.34
CA PHE A 293 1.83 -13.78 8.57
C PHE A 293 1.87 -14.56 9.88
N THR A 294 2.96 -15.30 10.13
CA THR A 294 3.15 -16.05 11.37
C THR A 294 3.15 -15.13 12.60
N ALA A 295 3.83 -13.99 12.53
CA ALA A 295 3.98 -13.07 13.66
C ALA A 295 2.70 -12.33 14.01
N TYR A 296 1.97 -11.86 13.01
CA TYR A 296 0.91 -10.88 13.20
C TYR A 296 -0.50 -11.36 12.84
N ARG A 297 -0.64 -12.42 12.03
CA ARG A 297 -1.93 -12.86 11.51
C ARG A 297 -2.36 -14.22 12.04
N PHE A 298 -1.51 -15.22 11.97
CA PHE A 298 -1.88 -16.61 12.26
C PHE A 298 -2.46 -16.81 13.64
N GLY A 299 -3.75 -17.16 13.71
CA GLY A 299 -4.51 -17.44 14.92
C GLY A 299 -4.63 -16.25 15.89
N LYS A 300 -4.72 -15.05 15.35
CA LYS A 300 -4.90 -13.79 16.09
C LYS A 300 -6.33 -13.29 16.01
#